data_6a448bf6948fb6b11b6ec361e762c3cf
#
_entry.id   6a448bf6948fb6b11b6ec361e762c3cf
#
_cell.length_a   1.000
_cell.length_b   1.000
_cell.length_c   1.000
_cell.angle_alpha   90.00
_cell.angle_beta   90.00
_cell.angle_gamma   90.00
#
_symmetry.space_group_name_H-M   'P 1'
#
loop_
_entity.id
_entity.type
_entity.pdbx_description
1 polymer ?
#
loop_
_entity_poly.entity_id
_entity_poly.type
_entity_poly.pdbx_seq_one_letter_code
_entity_poly.pdbx_strand_id
1 'polypeptide(L)'
;KVKPIHGKRSGSRSTSSYITVRIPQKSAIEVATVSADIDVGAVEGEQELQSVSGDIETKAFMAEVEATTVSGGIDIVGSNMDSETELTTVSGSISVRDMSGRIDAESVNGRVGIGGGSFSDAAMETVNGRIDFKSNLRERGDLDIETVNGKVVVNFVGSLSAEIDVNTFNGRINNCFGPKPERTSKYAPGWELSFTEGGGDGSVNIETLNGGVTLCKE
;
A
#
# COMPACT_ATOMS: atom_id res chain seq x y z
N LYS A 1 22.09 -0.57 20.79
CA LYS A 1 20.91 -0.52 21.68
C LYS A 1 21.01 0.72 22.56
N VAL A 2 20.25 1.76 22.27
CA VAL A 2 20.22 3.00 23.06
C VAL A 2 19.23 2.80 24.22
N LYS A 3 19.68 2.91 25.46
CA LYS A 3 18.79 2.82 26.63
C LYS A 3 18.33 4.23 27.03
N PRO A 4 17.03 4.46 27.27
CA PRO A 4 16.56 5.74 27.78
C PRO A 4 17.02 5.97 29.23
N ILE A 5 17.40 7.22 29.52
CA ILE A 5 17.78 7.64 30.88
C ILE A 5 16.50 7.99 31.63
N HIS A 6 16.16 7.22 32.67
CA HIS A 6 15.04 7.51 33.55
C HIS A 6 15.42 8.57 34.61
N GLY A 7 14.87 9.75 34.45
CA GLY A 7 14.88 10.77 35.50
C GLY A 7 13.53 10.81 36.21
N LYS A 8 13.52 10.47 37.53
CA LYS A 8 12.34 10.69 38.37
C LYS A 8 12.09 12.18 38.56
N ARG A 9 10.96 12.70 38.07
CA ARG A 9 10.29 13.88 38.66
C ARG A 9 8.79 13.83 38.40
N SER A 10 8.03 13.86 39.49
CA SER A 10 6.58 14.05 39.53
C SER A 10 6.20 15.43 39.03
N GLY A 11 5.37 15.45 38.02
CA GLY A 11 4.77 16.65 37.39
C GLY A 11 4.46 16.35 35.94
N SER A 12 3.19 16.25 35.59
CA SER A 12 2.73 16.02 34.21
C SER A 12 3.20 17.15 33.30
N ARG A 13 4.40 17.03 32.77
CA ARG A 13 4.89 17.80 31.62
C ARG A 13 5.20 16.79 30.52
N SER A 14 4.41 16.80 29.48
CA SER A 14 4.75 16.14 28.23
C SER A 14 6.06 16.75 27.72
N THR A 15 7.14 15.99 27.80
CA THR A 15 8.43 16.40 27.24
C THR A 15 8.61 15.66 25.92
N SER A 16 8.53 16.36 24.82
CA SER A 16 8.88 15.80 23.52
C SER A 16 10.40 15.59 23.46
N SER A 17 10.83 14.42 23.04
CA SER A 17 12.23 14.09 22.86
C SER A 17 12.48 13.74 21.40
N TYR A 18 13.49 14.35 20.81
CA TYR A 18 13.95 14.05 19.46
C TYR A 18 15.27 13.29 19.53
N ILE A 19 15.34 12.19 18.82
CA ILE A 19 16.57 11.38 18.70
C ILE A 19 16.98 11.39 17.22
N THR A 20 18.13 11.96 16.93
CA THR A 20 18.71 11.92 15.59
C THR A 20 19.91 10.98 15.58
N VAL A 21 19.85 9.96 14.75
CA VAL A 21 20.94 8.99 14.57
C VAL A 21 21.49 9.14 13.15
N ARG A 22 22.80 9.23 13.02
CA ARG A 22 23.50 9.24 11.73
C ARG A 22 24.24 7.94 11.55
N ILE A 23 23.95 7.26 10.45
CA ILE A 23 24.51 5.96 10.10
C ILE A 23 25.05 5.99 8.65
N PRO A 24 25.93 5.06 8.26
CA PRO A 24 26.29 4.89 6.85
C PRO A 24 25.08 4.54 6.00
N GLN A 25 25.00 5.03 4.78
CA GLN A 25 23.84 4.86 3.88
C GLN A 25 23.45 3.37 3.63
N LYS A 26 24.43 2.48 3.59
CA LYS A 26 24.22 1.04 3.31
C LYS A 26 24.02 0.20 4.58
N SER A 27 23.70 0.82 5.70
CA SER A 27 23.40 0.09 6.92
C SER A 27 21.99 -0.47 6.88
N ALA A 28 21.81 -1.68 7.38
CA ALA A 28 20.48 -2.16 7.77
C ALA A 28 20.08 -1.48 9.08
N ILE A 29 18.79 -1.17 9.23
CA ILE A 29 18.25 -0.53 10.42
C ILE A 29 17.02 -1.27 10.95
N GLU A 30 16.93 -1.33 12.27
CA GLU A 30 15.73 -1.77 13.00
C GLU A 30 15.36 -0.66 13.99
N VAL A 31 14.15 -0.10 13.86
CA VAL A 31 13.67 0.99 14.70
C VAL A 31 12.31 0.61 15.27
N ALA A 32 12.19 0.59 16.59
CA ALA A 32 10.92 0.34 17.26
C ALA A 32 10.60 1.48 18.24
N THR A 33 9.40 2.03 18.13
CA THR A 33 8.89 3.10 19.01
C THR A 33 7.50 2.76 19.56
N VAL A 34 7.08 3.51 20.58
CA VAL A 34 5.70 3.39 21.11
C VAL A 34 4.86 4.62 20.71
N SER A 35 5.44 5.81 20.77
CA SER A 35 4.68 7.05 20.55
C SER A 35 5.50 8.12 19.84
N ALA A 36 6.53 7.74 19.13
CA ALA A 36 7.35 8.64 18.35
C ALA A 36 7.21 8.35 16.88
N ASP A 37 7.20 9.40 16.08
CA ASP A 37 7.29 9.29 14.66
C ASP A 37 8.69 8.81 14.24
N ILE A 38 8.76 8.10 13.16
CA ILE A 38 9.99 7.56 12.56
C ILE A 38 10.17 8.24 11.20
N ASP A 39 11.29 8.95 11.04
CA ASP A 39 11.68 9.55 9.77
C ASP A 39 13.05 8.98 9.35
N VAL A 40 13.09 8.25 8.25
CA VAL A 40 14.29 7.62 7.71
C VAL A 40 14.64 8.22 6.36
N GLY A 41 15.69 9.02 6.33
CA GLY A 41 16.20 9.58 5.10
C GLY A 41 17.47 8.87 4.60
N ALA A 42 17.55 8.60 3.30
CA ALA A 42 18.77 8.18 2.60
C ALA A 42 19.46 6.90 3.14
N VAL A 43 18.71 5.95 3.67
CA VAL A 43 19.20 4.62 4.02
C VAL A 43 18.93 3.67 2.86
N GLU A 44 19.96 3.07 2.29
CA GLU A 44 19.89 2.17 1.14
C GLU A 44 19.87 0.68 1.54
N GLY A 45 20.09 0.37 2.82
CA GLY A 45 20.03 -0.98 3.37
C GLY A 45 18.60 -1.34 3.81
N GLU A 46 18.47 -2.56 4.29
CA GLU A 46 17.21 -3.11 4.83
C GLU A 46 16.68 -2.26 5.98
N GLN A 47 15.36 -2.05 5.98
CA GLN A 47 14.69 -1.20 6.95
C GLN A 47 13.53 -1.95 7.60
N GLU A 48 13.61 -2.18 8.91
CA GLU A 48 12.51 -2.70 9.74
C GLU A 48 12.06 -1.58 10.69
N LEU A 49 10.84 -1.05 10.47
CA LEU A 49 10.32 0.14 11.13
C LEU A 49 9.01 -0.18 11.84
N GLN A 50 8.98 -0.06 13.15
CA GLN A 50 7.81 -0.40 13.95
C GLN A 50 7.41 0.73 14.88
N SER A 51 6.10 1.09 14.86
CA SER A 51 5.53 2.07 15.79
C SER A 51 4.19 1.58 16.36
N VAL A 52 3.80 2.04 17.54
CA VAL A 52 2.43 1.81 18.03
C VAL A 52 1.52 3.01 17.74
N SER A 53 2.01 4.24 17.88
CA SER A 53 1.19 5.44 17.74
C SER A 53 1.92 6.59 17.04
N GLY A 54 2.91 6.31 16.24
CA GLY A 54 3.65 7.29 15.46
C GLY A 54 3.55 7.03 13.97
N ASP A 55 3.68 8.06 13.19
CA ASP A 55 3.77 7.97 11.75
C ASP A 55 5.16 7.48 11.33
N ILE A 56 5.23 6.79 10.20
CA ILE A 56 6.46 6.28 9.62
C ILE A 56 6.65 6.90 8.25
N GLU A 57 7.72 7.68 8.08
CA GLU A 57 8.12 8.23 6.80
C GLU A 57 9.49 7.67 6.40
N THR A 58 9.59 7.09 5.21
CA THR A 58 10.86 6.55 4.73
C THR A 58 11.02 6.62 3.22
N LYS A 59 12.27 6.38 2.78
CA LYS A 59 12.60 6.21 1.37
C LYS A 59 13.02 4.78 1.10
N ALA A 60 12.36 4.14 0.12
CA ALA A 60 12.71 2.84 -0.36
C ALA A 60 13.75 2.94 -1.51
N PHE A 61 14.78 2.13 -1.41
CA PHE A 61 15.78 1.94 -2.46
C PHE A 61 15.69 0.52 -3.01
N MET A 62 16.81 -0.19 -3.14
CA MET A 62 16.82 -1.57 -3.65
C MET A 62 16.65 -2.64 -2.57
N ALA A 63 16.82 -2.27 -1.31
CA ALA A 63 16.68 -3.19 -0.20
C ALA A 63 15.23 -3.28 0.29
N GLU A 64 14.93 -4.33 1.03
CA GLU A 64 13.65 -4.58 1.65
C GLU A 64 13.27 -3.49 2.66
N VAL A 65 11.98 -3.14 2.66
CA VAL A 65 11.40 -2.20 3.64
C VAL A 65 10.17 -2.84 4.26
N GLU A 66 10.25 -3.11 5.56
CA GLU A 66 9.10 -3.52 6.37
C GLU A 66 8.71 -2.36 7.29
N ALA A 67 7.45 -1.92 7.23
CA ALA A 67 6.94 -0.86 8.08
C ALA A 67 5.60 -1.22 8.70
N THR A 68 5.54 -1.27 10.02
CA THR A 68 4.35 -1.64 10.76
C THR A 68 3.98 -0.58 11.80
N THR A 69 2.71 -0.17 11.81
CA THR A 69 2.18 0.71 12.88
C THR A 69 0.77 0.29 13.31
N VAL A 70 0.35 0.66 14.51
CA VAL A 70 -1.03 0.39 14.96
C VAL A 70 -1.93 1.60 14.73
N SER A 71 -1.47 2.80 15.02
CA SER A 71 -2.31 4.01 14.95
C SER A 71 -1.58 5.19 14.30
N GLY A 72 -0.81 4.92 13.26
CA GLY A 72 -0.08 5.91 12.50
C GLY A 72 -0.23 5.70 11.00
N GLY A 73 0.11 6.70 10.24
CA GLY A 73 0.26 6.61 8.78
C GLY A 73 1.63 6.07 8.39
N ILE A 74 1.71 5.49 7.19
CA ILE A 74 2.95 5.06 6.57
C ILE A 74 3.09 5.79 5.23
N ASP A 75 4.14 6.58 5.09
CA ASP A 75 4.46 7.32 3.86
C ASP A 75 5.80 6.85 3.31
N ILE A 76 5.79 6.27 2.12
CA ILE A 76 6.99 5.79 1.45
C ILE A 76 7.20 6.49 0.12
N VAL A 77 8.41 6.96 -0.10
CA VAL A 77 8.85 7.47 -1.39
C VAL A 77 9.92 6.54 -1.95
N GLY A 78 9.61 5.88 -3.07
CA GLY A 78 10.56 5.04 -3.76
C GLY A 78 11.62 5.84 -4.54
N SER A 79 12.59 5.13 -5.05
CA SER A 79 13.64 5.68 -5.91
C SER A 79 13.53 5.19 -7.37
N ASN A 80 12.37 4.65 -7.75
CA ASN A 80 12.14 3.95 -9.04
C ASN A 80 13.08 2.75 -9.28
N MET A 81 13.69 2.23 -8.23
CA MET A 81 14.43 0.97 -8.23
C MET A 81 13.55 -0.15 -7.67
N ASP A 82 13.80 -1.37 -8.10
CA ASP A 82 13.06 -2.52 -7.61
C ASP A 82 13.39 -2.78 -6.15
N SER A 83 12.37 -2.82 -5.32
CA SER A 83 12.44 -3.21 -3.91
C SER A 83 11.28 -4.14 -3.55
N GLU A 84 11.42 -4.87 -2.46
CA GLU A 84 10.35 -5.60 -1.81
C GLU A 84 9.91 -4.77 -0.60
N THR A 85 8.59 -4.54 -0.47
CA THR A 85 8.08 -3.64 0.54
C THR A 85 6.81 -4.20 1.15
N GLU A 86 6.80 -4.35 2.49
CA GLU A 86 5.65 -4.81 3.26
C GLU A 86 5.21 -3.73 4.25
N LEU A 87 3.94 -3.33 4.16
CA LEU A 87 3.38 -2.19 4.90
C LEU A 87 2.10 -2.59 5.61
N THR A 88 2.09 -2.51 6.93
CA THR A 88 0.91 -2.88 7.72
C THR A 88 0.51 -1.78 8.69
N THR A 89 -0.78 -1.40 8.68
CA THR A 89 -1.34 -0.51 9.70
C THR A 89 -2.75 -0.95 10.13
N VAL A 90 -3.10 -0.70 11.38
CA VAL A 90 -4.47 -1.00 11.85
C VAL A 90 -5.39 0.22 11.69
N SER A 91 -4.92 1.41 12.01
CA SER A 91 -5.75 2.63 12.00
C SER A 91 -4.98 3.80 11.42
N GLY A 92 -4.53 3.65 10.19
CA GLY A 92 -3.78 4.67 9.49
C GLY A 92 -3.89 4.53 7.98
N SER A 93 -3.43 5.52 7.27
CA SER A 93 -3.35 5.45 5.81
C SER A 93 -1.95 5.04 5.37
N ILE A 94 -1.88 4.28 4.30
CA ILE A 94 -0.64 3.94 3.61
C ILE A 94 -0.58 4.76 2.32
N SER A 95 0.52 5.44 2.12
CA SER A 95 0.78 6.24 0.92
C SER A 95 2.15 5.89 0.36
N VAL A 96 2.18 5.42 -0.87
CA VAL A 96 3.41 5.01 -1.56
C VAL A 96 3.52 5.76 -2.87
N ARG A 97 4.69 6.33 -3.13
CA ARG A 97 4.97 7.11 -4.35
C ARG A 97 6.27 6.68 -4.99
N ASP A 98 6.26 6.60 -6.32
CA ASP A 98 7.45 6.40 -7.16
C ASP A 98 8.28 5.16 -6.77
N MET A 99 7.60 4.09 -6.36
CA MET A 99 8.19 2.82 -6.00
C MET A 99 8.04 1.81 -7.15
N SER A 100 8.98 0.87 -7.24
CA SER A 100 8.93 -0.22 -8.22
C SER A 100 9.31 -1.55 -7.57
N GLY A 101 8.91 -2.66 -8.20
CA GLY A 101 9.19 -4.01 -7.72
C GLY A 101 7.96 -4.69 -7.14
N ARG A 102 8.05 -5.14 -5.90
CA ARG A 102 6.97 -5.85 -5.20
C ARG A 102 6.47 -5.04 -4.01
N ILE A 103 5.17 -5.04 -3.81
CA ILE A 103 4.57 -4.37 -2.66
C ILE A 103 3.40 -5.17 -2.10
N ASP A 104 3.37 -5.25 -0.78
CA ASP A 104 2.23 -5.72 0.01
C ASP A 104 1.82 -4.60 0.98
N ALA A 105 0.56 -4.17 0.92
CA ALA A 105 0.08 -3.02 1.69
C ALA A 105 -1.28 -3.29 2.33
N GLU A 106 -1.27 -3.48 3.65
CA GLU A 106 -2.44 -3.84 4.43
C GLU A 106 -2.88 -2.74 5.40
N SER A 107 -4.18 -2.45 5.42
CA SER A 107 -4.77 -1.58 6.43
C SER A 107 -6.13 -2.11 6.91
N VAL A 108 -6.40 -2.05 8.21
CA VAL A 108 -7.75 -2.38 8.69
C VAL A 108 -8.70 -1.19 8.53
N ASN A 109 -8.28 -0.01 8.94
CA ASN A 109 -9.11 1.21 8.85
C ASN A 109 -8.28 2.36 8.29
N GLY A 110 -8.24 2.46 6.99
CA GLY A 110 -7.49 3.52 6.36
C GLY A 110 -7.49 3.45 4.84
N ARG A 111 -6.97 4.48 4.23
CA ARG A 111 -6.77 4.52 2.79
C ARG A 111 -5.44 3.88 2.46
N VAL A 112 -5.43 3.02 1.45
CA VAL A 112 -4.21 2.52 0.82
C VAL A 112 -4.07 3.17 -0.55
N GLY A 113 -3.01 3.93 -0.76
CA GLY A 113 -2.77 4.66 -2.00
C GLY A 113 -1.38 4.41 -2.58
N ILE A 114 -1.32 3.91 -3.80
CA ILE A 114 -0.09 3.71 -4.55
C ILE A 114 -0.11 4.57 -5.80
N GLY A 115 0.93 5.38 -5.98
CA GLY A 115 1.06 6.27 -7.12
C GLY A 115 2.47 6.31 -7.72
N GLY A 116 2.54 6.26 -9.05
CA GLY A 116 3.82 6.22 -9.78
C GLY A 116 4.54 4.88 -9.68
N GLY A 117 5.65 4.77 -10.40
CA GLY A 117 6.44 3.54 -10.41
C GLY A 117 5.91 2.42 -11.31
N SER A 118 6.47 1.21 -11.14
CA SER A 118 6.17 0.06 -11.99
C SER A 118 6.31 -1.24 -11.20
N PHE A 119 5.23 -1.99 -11.09
CA PHE A 119 5.16 -3.17 -10.23
C PHE A 119 5.17 -4.48 -11.01
N SER A 120 5.91 -5.45 -10.50
CA SER A 120 5.82 -6.86 -10.91
C SER A 120 4.79 -7.62 -10.09
N ASP A 121 4.53 -7.15 -8.87
CA ASP A 121 3.58 -7.75 -7.95
C ASP A 121 3.09 -6.67 -6.98
N ALA A 122 1.79 -6.51 -6.84
CA ALA A 122 1.21 -5.54 -5.92
C ALA A 122 -0.04 -6.11 -5.27
N ALA A 123 0.02 -6.33 -3.95
CA ALA A 123 -1.11 -6.71 -3.14
C ALA A 123 -1.56 -5.52 -2.27
N MET A 124 -2.87 -5.28 -2.22
CA MET A 124 -3.45 -4.18 -1.46
C MET A 124 -4.73 -4.62 -0.76
N GLU A 125 -4.72 -4.59 0.57
CA GLU A 125 -5.87 -5.02 1.36
C GLU A 125 -6.37 -3.94 2.32
N THR A 126 -7.70 -3.83 2.46
CA THR A 126 -8.29 -3.04 3.53
C THR A 126 -9.65 -3.56 3.95
N VAL A 127 -9.95 -3.51 5.25
CA VAL A 127 -11.30 -3.85 5.72
C VAL A 127 -12.25 -2.66 5.56
N ASN A 128 -11.85 -1.48 6.00
CA ASN A 128 -12.68 -0.27 5.92
C ASN A 128 -11.84 0.89 5.37
N GLY A 129 -11.82 1.04 4.07
CA GLY A 129 -11.04 2.09 3.48
C GLY A 129 -11.16 2.18 1.98
N ARG A 130 -10.51 3.15 1.42
CA ARG A 130 -10.41 3.32 -0.03
C ARG A 130 -9.06 2.82 -0.50
N ILE A 131 -9.06 2.09 -1.60
CA ILE A 131 -7.85 1.71 -2.31
C ILE A 131 -7.74 2.54 -3.59
N ASP A 132 -6.61 3.17 -3.79
CA ASP A 132 -6.26 3.91 -4.99
C ASP A 132 -4.94 3.39 -5.56
N PHE A 133 -4.97 2.81 -6.72
CA PHE A 133 -3.80 2.38 -7.47
C PHE A 133 -3.67 3.21 -8.76
N LYS A 134 -2.57 3.94 -8.89
CA LYS A 134 -2.26 4.71 -10.10
C LYS A 134 -0.81 4.50 -10.50
N SER A 135 -0.54 3.40 -11.18
CA SER A 135 0.81 2.95 -11.49
C SER A 135 0.86 2.10 -12.76
N ASN A 136 2.04 1.76 -13.19
CA ASN A 136 2.27 0.79 -14.24
C ASN A 136 2.32 -0.63 -13.65
N LEU A 137 1.62 -1.57 -14.29
CA LEU A 137 1.80 -2.99 -14.07
C LEU A 137 2.68 -3.54 -15.19
N ARG A 138 3.77 -4.23 -14.84
CA ARG A 138 4.71 -4.81 -15.81
C ARG A 138 4.08 -5.93 -16.61
N GLU A 139 4.71 -6.30 -17.72
CA GLU A 139 4.39 -7.56 -18.41
C GLU A 139 4.53 -8.73 -17.44
N ARG A 140 3.54 -9.62 -17.39
CA ARG A 140 3.42 -10.73 -16.41
C ARG A 140 3.38 -10.26 -14.95
N GLY A 141 2.98 -9.01 -14.72
CA GLY A 141 2.78 -8.50 -13.36
C GLY A 141 1.44 -8.92 -12.81
N ASP A 142 1.38 -9.05 -11.48
CA ASP A 142 0.20 -9.43 -10.74
C ASP A 142 -0.28 -8.25 -9.88
N LEU A 143 -1.59 -7.98 -9.92
CA LEU A 143 -2.25 -7.00 -9.05
C LEU A 143 -3.41 -7.67 -8.35
N ASP A 144 -3.34 -7.75 -7.03
CA ASP A 144 -4.41 -8.27 -6.18
C ASP A 144 -4.94 -7.18 -5.25
N ILE A 145 -6.26 -6.94 -5.27
CA ILE A 145 -6.89 -5.90 -4.46
C ILE A 145 -8.11 -6.47 -3.77
N GLU A 146 -8.08 -6.46 -2.44
CA GLU A 146 -9.20 -6.91 -1.63
C GLU A 146 -9.72 -5.81 -0.68
N THR A 147 -11.05 -5.67 -0.60
CA THR A 147 -11.65 -4.80 0.41
C THR A 147 -13.02 -5.30 0.86
N VAL A 148 -13.31 -5.14 2.14
CA VAL A 148 -14.64 -5.46 2.66
C VAL A 148 -15.60 -4.28 2.49
N ASN A 149 -15.20 -3.08 2.92
CA ASN A 149 -16.03 -1.88 2.84
C ASN A 149 -15.21 -0.71 2.31
N GLY A 150 -15.24 -0.52 1.00
CA GLY A 150 -14.48 0.57 0.43
C GLY A 150 -14.63 0.72 -1.07
N LYS A 151 -14.19 1.87 -1.55
CA LYS A 151 -14.12 2.13 -2.98
C LYS A 151 -12.73 1.78 -3.49
N VAL A 152 -12.67 1.01 -4.56
CA VAL A 152 -11.44 0.73 -5.30
C VAL A 152 -11.38 1.59 -6.56
N VAL A 153 -10.26 2.25 -6.76
CA VAL A 153 -9.99 3.01 -7.98
C VAL A 153 -8.63 2.60 -8.53
N VAL A 154 -8.65 2.00 -9.70
CA VAL A 154 -7.44 1.56 -10.41
C VAL A 154 -7.31 2.34 -11.71
N ASN A 155 -6.18 3.00 -11.88
CA ASN A 155 -5.81 3.70 -13.10
C ASN A 155 -4.44 3.18 -13.56
N PHE A 156 -4.43 2.33 -14.55
CA PHE A 156 -3.17 1.86 -15.13
C PHE A 156 -2.50 2.97 -15.95
N VAL A 157 -1.23 3.16 -15.72
CA VAL A 157 -0.39 4.10 -16.47
C VAL A 157 0.43 3.31 -17.49
N GLY A 158 0.29 3.64 -18.75
CA GLY A 158 1.00 2.96 -19.85
C GLY A 158 0.26 1.76 -20.42
N SER A 159 1.01 0.82 -21.00
CA SER A 159 0.43 -0.39 -21.61
C SER A 159 0.12 -1.44 -20.55
N LEU A 160 -1.04 -2.08 -20.68
CA LEU A 160 -1.45 -3.20 -19.83
C LEU A 160 -1.59 -4.45 -20.70
N SER A 161 -1.06 -5.58 -20.21
CA SER A 161 -1.24 -6.91 -20.79
C SER A 161 -1.55 -7.88 -19.66
N ALA A 162 -2.86 -8.10 -19.40
CA ALA A 162 -3.30 -8.91 -18.27
C ALA A 162 -4.68 -9.52 -18.51
N GLU A 163 -4.93 -10.63 -17.83
CA GLU A 163 -6.28 -11.14 -17.57
C GLU A 163 -6.84 -10.36 -16.37
N ILE A 164 -8.06 -9.86 -16.51
CA ILE A 164 -8.67 -8.97 -15.52
C ILE A 164 -9.96 -9.58 -15.02
N ASP A 165 -10.03 -9.82 -13.72
CA ASP A 165 -11.19 -10.31 -13.01
C ASP A 165 -11.58 -9.35 -11.88
N VAL A 166 -12.82 -8.86 -11.92
CA VAL A 166 -13.34 -7.91 -10.95
C VAL A 166 -14.67 -8.38 -10.40
N ASN A 167 -14.76 -8.53 -9.09
CA ASN A 167 -15.94 -9.00 -8.40
C ASN A 167 -16.41 -8.01 -7.33
N THR A 168 -17.70 -7.72 -7.29
CA THR A 168 -18.31 -6.97 -6.18
C THR A 168 -19.65 -7.56 -5.79
N PHE A 169 -19.90 -7.72 -4.48
CA PHE A 169 -21.18 -8.23 -4.01
C PHE A 169 -22.23 -7.11 -3.88
N ASN A 170 -21.92 -6.02 -3.21
CA ASN A 170 -22.79 -4.85 -3.09
C ASN A 170 -22.10 -3.59 -3.62
N GLY A 171 -22.02 -3.46 -4.93
CA GLY A 171 -21.35 -2.32 -5.54
C GLY A 171 -21.69 -2.19 -7.02
N ARG A 172 -20.93 -1.34 -7.67
CA ARG A 172 -20.96 -1.19 -9.13
C ARG A 172 -19.55 -1.23 -9.68
N ILE A 173 -19.38 -1.87 -10.80
CA ILE A 173 -18.13 -1.83 -11.55
C ILE A 173 -18.26 -0.78 -12.65
N ASN A 174 -17.35 0.17 -12.67
CA ASN A 174 -17.23 1.19 -13.70
C ASN A 174 -15.95 0.93 -14.49
N ASN A 175 -16.09 0.40 -15.70
CA ASN A 175 -14.98 0.01 -16.54
C ASN A 175 -14.81 0.95 -17.74
N CYS A 176 -13.61 1.49 -17.91
CA CYS A 176 -13.25 2.38 -19.03
C CYS A 176 -12.63 1.63 -20.21
N PHE A 177 -12.38 0.33 -20.12
CA PHE A 177 -11.76 -0.48 -21.18
C PHE A 177 -12.76 -0.92 -22.27
N GLY A 178 -14.06 -0.84 -22.00
CA GLY A 178 -15.10 -1.15 -22.98
C GLY A 178 -16.02 -2.31 -22.62
N PRO A 179 -15.53 -3.50 -22.20
CA PRO A 179 -16.41 -4.57 -21.75
C PRO A 179 -17.34 -4.13 -20.64
N LYS A 180 -18.58 -4.61 -20.65
CA LYS A 180 -19.59 -4.23 -19.66
C LYS A 180 -19.61 -5.26 -18.55
N PRO A 181 -19.68 -4.82 -17.28
CA PRO A 181 -19.93 -5.73 -16.17
C PRO A 181 -21.26 -6.45 -16.33
N GLU A 182 -21.27 -7.70 -15.87
CA GLU A 182 -22.47 -8.56 -15.85
C GLU A 182 -22.94 -8.78 -14.41
N ARG A 183 -24.18 -9.19 -14.24
CA ARG A 183 -24.67 -9.57 -12.93
C ARG A 183 -24.31 -11.03 -12.66
N THR A 184 -23.71 -11.30 -11.50
CA THR A 184 -23.40 -12.67 -11.05
C THR A 184 -24.61 -13.59 -11.04
N SER A 185 -25.81 -13.03 -10.78
CA SER A 185 -27.08 -13.76 -10.82
C SER A 185 -28.26 -12.80 -11.01
N LYS A 186 -29.34 -13.30 -11.58
CA LYS A 186 -30.62 -12.56 -11.73
C LYS A 186 -31.18 -12.08 -10.39
N TYR A 187 -30.91 -12.79 -9.30
CA TYR A 187 -31.48 -12.56 -7.97
C TYR A 187 -30.47 -12.13 -6.91
N ALA A 188 -29.19 -12.03 -7.25
CA ALA A 188 -28.14 -11.55 -6.36
C ALA A 188 -27.71 -10.11 -6.71
N PRO A 189 -27.28 -9.31 -5.75
CA PRO A 189 -26.85 -7.94 -6.00
C PRO A 189 -25.47 -7.82 -6.70
N GLY A 190 -24.71 -8.91 -6.79
CA GLY A 190 -23.31 -8.89 -7.27
C GLY A 190 -23.14 -8.54 -8.74
N TRP A 191 -21.98 -8.00 -9.03
CA TRP A 191 -21.48 -7.71 -10.37
C TRP A 191 -20.11 -8.33 -10.57
N GLU A 192 -19.88 -8.85 -11.76
CA GLU A 192 -18.61 -9.41 -12.20
C GLU A 192 -18.20 -8.81 -13.53
N LEU A 193 -16.90 -8.76 -13.75
CA LEU A 193 -16.29 -8.33 -15.00
C LEU A 193 -15.03 -9.15 -15.21
N SER A 194 -14.99 -9.91 -16.32
CA SER A 194 -13.81 -10.67 -16.73
C SER A 194 -13.51 -10.36 -18.19
N PHE A 195 -12.27 -10.01 -18.48
CA PHE A 195 -11.80 -9.77 -19.84
C PHE A 195 -10.26 -9.78 -19.88
N THR A 196 -9.72 -9.89 -21.09
CA THR A 196 -8.29 -9.82 -21.35
C THR A 196 -7.96 -8.50 -22.06
N GLU A 197 -6.96 -7.78 -21.55
CA GLU A 197 -6.36 -6.62 -22.21
C GLU A 197 -4.96 -7.00 -22.72
N GLY A 198 -4.63 -6.60 -23.94
CA GLY A 198 -3.35 -6.94 -24.54
C GLY A 198 -3.18 -8.44 -24.82
N GLY A 199 -2.05 -9.01 -24.46
CA GLY A 199 -1.72 -10.43 -24.58
C GLY A 199 -2.25 -11.32 -23.47
N GLY A 200 -2.67 -10.74 -22.33
CA GLY A 200 -3.11 -11.50 -21.16
C GLY A 200 -1.96 -12.16 -20.39
N ASP A 201 -0.79 -11.56 -20.40
CA ASP A 201 0.41 -12.20 -19.81
C ASP A 201 0.48 -12.07 -18.27
N GLY A 202 -0.15 -11.03 -17.69
CA GLY A 202 -0.24 -10.79 -16.25
C GLY A 202 -1.64 -11.06 -15.71
N SER A 203 -1.87 -10.81 -14.42
CA SER A 203 -3.17 -10.94 -13.78
C SER A 203 -3.58 -9.70 -12.99
N VAL A 204 -4.88 -9.40 -12.98
CA VAL A 204 -5.49 -8.34 -12.17
C VAL A 204 -6.73 -8.90 -11.52
N ASN A 205 -6.69 -9.11 -10.22
CA ASN A 205 -7.82 -9.57 -9.43
C ASN A 205 -8.29 -8.47 -8.47
N ILE A 206 -9.59 -8.13 -8.49
CA ILE A 206 -10.16 -7.10 -7.64
C ILE A 206 -11.44 -7.61 -7.00
N GLU A 207 -11.43 -7.73 -5.69
CA GLU A 207 -12.58 -8.21 -4.93
C GLU A 207 -13.06 -7.16 -3.92
N THR A 208 -14.37 -6.92 -3.89
CA THR A 208 -14.98 -6.09 -2.86
C THR A 208 -16.33 -6.60 -2.41
N LEU A 209 -16.57 -6.64 -1.11
CA LEU A 209 -17.88 -7.03 -0.60
C LEU A 209 -18.89 -5.87 -0.68
N ASN A 210 -18.53 -4.70 -0.17
CA ASN A 210 -19.39 -3.52 -0.16
C ASN A 210 -18.64 -2.30 -0.68
N GLY A 211 -18.65 -2.11 -1.98
CA GLY A 211 -17.97 -0.98 -2.57
C GLY A 211 -18.04 -0.95 -4.09
N GLY A 212 -17.78 0.20 -4.66
CA GLY A 212 -17.67 0.35 -6.10
C GLY A 212 -16.24 0.23 -6.58
N VAL A 213 -16.07 -0.42 -7.72
CA VAL A 213 -14.78 -0.50 -8.41
C VAL A 213 -14.80 0.42 -9.62
N THR A 214 -13.75 1.20 -9.80
CA THR A 214 -13.50 1.98 -11.02
C THR A 214 -12.17 1.55 -11.61
N LEU A 215 -12.19 1.09 -12.85
CA LEU A 215 -11.04 0.56 -13.56
C LEU A 215 -10.84 1.35 -14.85
N CYS A 216 -9.74 2.06 -14.97
CA CYS A 216 -9.41 2.88 -16.13
C CYS A 216 -7.92 2.76 -16.51
N LYS A 217 -7.58 3.34 -17.68
CA LYS A 217 -6.22 3.43 -18.21
C LYS A 217 -5.99 4.86 -18.70
N GLU A 218 -4.84 5.41 -18.35
CA GLU A 218 -4.36 6.72 -18.80
C GLU A 218 -3.33 6.61 -19.93
#